data_b5c076408a515cb614c974e9c1254bfc
#
_entry.id   b5c076408a515cb614c974e9c1254bfc
#
_cell.length_a   1.000
_cell.length_b   1.000
_cell.length_c   1.000
_cell.angle_alpha   90.00
_cell.angle_beta   90.00
_cell.angle_gamma   90.00
#
_symmetry.space_group_name_H-M   'P 1'
#
loop_
_entity.id
_entity.type
_entity.pdbx_description
1 polymer ?
#
loop_
_entity_poly.entity_id
_entity_poly.type
_entity_poly.pdbx_seq_one_letter_code
_entity_poly.pdbx_strand_id
1 'polypeptide(L)'
;MWRGLAGVFPLPTDSCNVEAGPRVSQHPRLAPRQQSPPDAIARSFAHSGSAFLCASFASGARYRYYEWSGIEQGLSVKYDTFRREYTAGGLTREGLDACPIRQVEIWLEQAVRADLIDPTGMVLATVDEGGEPRQRIVLLKGLSDAGFVFYTNHDSDKAHAIECEPRVSLLFPWNVLERQIIVGGTAEKMSDAESADYFMTRPRESQIAAWASRQSRPIADRAMLEQQAEDIRLQFGDGDIPTPAFWGGYRVVPQRIEFWQGGAHRLHDRFVYRKCAQGTWNIEQLQP
;
A
#
# COMPACT_ATOMS: atom_id res chain seq x y z
N MET A 1 33.75 44.99 -27.67
CA MET A 1 34.81 44.00 -27.89
C MET A 1 35.03 43.26 -26.60
N TRP A 2 34.61 42.03 -26.55
CA TRP A 2 35.28 40.83 -26.04
C TRP A 2 34.32 39.67 -26.17
N ARG A 3 34.73 38.71 -27.00
CA ARG A 3 34.04 37.46 -27.32
C ARG A 3 34.38 36.42 -26.28
N GLY A 4 33.38 35.59 -25.93
CA GLY A 4 33.37 34.15 -26.02
C GLY A 4 34.11 33.35 -24.95
N LEU A 5 33.39 32.41 -24.42
CA LEU A 5 33.71 30.98 -24.52
C LEU A 5 32.63 30.20 -23.77
N ALA A 6 31.85 29.51 -24.56
CA ALA A 6 30.95 28.48 -24.05
C ALA A 6 31.80 27.26 -23.68
N GLY A 7 31.80 26.87 -22.41
CA GLY A 7 32.34 25.61 -21.92
C GLY A 7 31.17 24.65 -21.68
N VAL A 8 30.99 23.71 -22.63
CA VAL A 8 30.11 22.57 -22.47
C VAL A 8 30.83 21.55 -21.59
N PHE A 9 30.33 21.30 -20.39
CA PHE A 9 30.75 20.16 -19.59
C PHE A 9 29.74 19.02 -19.81
N PRO A 10 30.18 17.79 -20.14
CA PRO A 10 29.31 16.65 -20.25
C PRO A 10 28.92 16.14 -18.87
N LEU A 11 27.63 15.79 -18.71
CA LEU A 11 27.11 15.07 -17.57
C LEU A 11 27.63 13.61 -17.60
N PRO A 12 28.02 13.03 -16.46
CA PRO A 12 28.31 11.60 -16.40
C PRO A 12 27.00 10.82 -16.40
N THR A 13 26.79 10.06 -17.45
CA THR A 13 25.81 8.97 -17.51
C THR A 13 26.45 7.73 -16.92
N ASP A 14 26.25 7.44 -15.65
CA ASP A 14 26.48 6.11 -15.10
C ASP A 14 25.13 5.41 -14.95
N SER A 15 24.75 4.76 -16.04
CA SER A 15 23.76 3.69 -16.02
C SER A 15 24.40 2.45 -15.40
N CYS A 16 23.80 1.89 -14.36
CA CYS A 16 24.14 0.58 -13.84
C CYS A 16 23.87 -0.50 -14.89
N ASN A 17 24.87 -0.82 -15.73
CA ASN A 17 24.89 -2.00 -16.57
C ASN A 17 25.36 -3.19 -15.73
N VAL A 18 24.44 -4.10 -15.41
CA VAL A 18 24.76 -5.43 -14.89
C VAL A 18 24.84 -6.38 -16.07
N GLU A 19 26.04 -6.88 -16.33
CA GLU A 19 26.29 -7.93 -17.33
C GLU A 19 25.59 -9.23 -16.94
N ALA A 20 24.91 -9.84 -17.92
CA ALA A 20 24.24 -11.12 -17.79
C ALA A 20 25.26 -12.26 -17.73
N GLY A 21 25.37 -12.92 -16.58
CA GLY A 21 26.09 -14.21 -16.42
C GLY A 21 25.24 -15.41 -16.86
N PRO A 22 25.84 -16.61 -17.10
CA PRO A 22 25.27 -17.63 -17.92
C PRO A 22 24.15 -18.44 -17.23
N ARG A 23 23.19 -18.89 -18.06
CA ARG A 23 22.05 -19.77 -17.71
C ARG A 23 22.52 -21.13 -17.19
N VAL A 24 22.01 -21.51 -16.03
CA VAL A 24 22.10 -22.90 -15.52
C VAL A 24 20.73 -23.56 -15.55
N SER A 25 20.70 -24.65 -16.32
CA SER A 25 19.84 -25.85 -16.42
C SER A 25 18.61 -26.03 -15.50
N GLN A 26 17.52 -26.29 -16.19
CA GLN A 26 16.44 -27.29 -16.04
C GLN A 26 16.27 -28.00 -14.69
N HIS A 27 15.12 -27.80 -14.05
CA HIS A 27 14.55 -28.73 -13.07
C HIS A 27 13.25 -29.37 -13.60
N PRO A 28 12.96 -30.65 -13.20
CA PRO A 28 11.97 -31.50 -13.82
C PRO A 28 10.53 -31.15 -13.43
N ARG A 29 9.64 -31.41 -14.39
CA ARG A 29 8.18 -31.29 -14.26
C ARG A 29 7.63 -32.26 -13.23
N LEU A 30 6.91 -31.79 -12.24
CA LEU A 30 6.02 -32.57 -11.38
C LEU A 30 4.67 -32.78 -12.07
N ALA A 31 4.22 -34.05 -12.08
CA ALA A 31 2.98 -34.51 -12.67
C ALA A 31 1.73 -33.97 -11.95
N PRO A 32 0.56 -33.88 -12.63
CA PRO A 32 -0.66 -33.35 -12.04
C PRO A 32 -1.29 -34.35 -11.06
N ARG A 33 -1.63 -33.86 -9.86
CA ARG A 33 -2.44 -34.62 -8.89
C ARG A 33 -3.89 -34.67 -9.37
N GLN A 34 -4.42 -35.87 -9.42
CA GLN A 34 -5.82 -36.21 -9.67
C GLN A 34 -6.72 -35.59 -8.59
N GLN A 35 -7.76 -34.90 -9.02
CA GLN A 35 -8.85 -34.41 -8.19
C GLN A 35 -9.85 -35.54 -7.94
N SER A 36 -10.14 -35.83 -6.70
CA SER A 36 -11.30 -36.64 -6.29
C SER A 36 -12.51 -35.71 -6.04
N PRO A 37 -13.75 -36.14 -6.36
CA PRO A 37 -14.93 -35.29 -6.25
C PRO A 37 -15.43 -35.19 -4.79
N PRO A 38 -16.03 -34.08 -4.37
CA PRO A 38 -16.71 -34.00 -3.09
C PRO A 38 -18.19 -34.34 -3.27
N ASP A 39 -18.58 -35.51 -2.79
CA ASP A 39 -19.98 -35.79 -2.52
C ASP A 39 -20.24 -35.88 -1.03
N ALA A 40 -21.44 -35.37 -0.67
CA ALA A 40 -22.20 -35.59 0.57
C ALA A 40 -21.71 -34.88 1.85
N ILE A 41 -22.28 -33.68 2.12
CA ILE A 41 -23.05 -33.42 3.36
C ILE A 41 -24.02 -32.26 3.06
N ALA A 42 -25.21 -32.62 2.57
CA ALA A 42 -26.36 -31.77 2.59
C ALA A 42 -27.42 -32.49 3.44
N ARG A 43 -27.56 -32.14 4.73
CA ARG A 43 -28.78 -32.35 5.49
C ARG A 43 -28.82 -31.46 6.74
N SER A 44 -29.95 -30.74 6.81
CA SER A 44 -30.59 -30.20 7.99
C SER A 44 -29.99 -28.98 8.67
N PHE A 45 -30.56 -27.83 8.31
CA PHE A 45 -31.02 -26.82 9.27
C PHE A 45 -32.03 -25.89 8.56
N ALA A 46 -33.32 -26.29 8.63
CA ALA A 46 -34.44 -25.37 8.42
C ALA A 46 -34.88 -24.92 9.81
N HIS A 47 -34.77 -23.61 10.11
CA HIS A 47 -35.73 -22.79 10.87
C HIS A 47 -35.07 -21.48 11.29
N SER A 48 -35.55 -20.48 10.70
CA SER A 48 -35.70 -19.05 11.07
C SER A 48 -35.22 -18.11 9.99
N GLY A 49 -36.18 -17.41 9.44
CA GLY A 49 -36.10 -16.62 8.25
C GLY A 49 -35.18 -15.38 8.37
N SER A 50 -34.36 -15.25 7.39
CA SER A 50 -33.97 -13.99 6.74
C SER A 50 -33.20 -14.35 5.47
N ALA A 51 -33.91 -14.25 4.34
CA ALA A 51 -33.33 -14.49 3.03
C ALA A 51 -32.49 -13.30 2.63
N PHE A 52 -31.16 -13.47 2.54
CA PHE A 52 -30.31 -12.59 1.77
C PHE A 52 -29.92 -13.30 0.48
N LEU A 53 -30.28 -12.68 -0.64
CA LEU A 53 -29.87 -13.11 -1.97
C LEU A 53 -28.34 -13.07 -2.09
N CYS A 54 -27.76 -14.25 -2.27
CA CYS A 54 -26.35 -14.39 -2.63
C CYS A 54 -26.24 -14.32 -4.17
N ALA A 55 -25.78 -13.20 -4.71
CA ALA A 55 -25.38 -13.11 -6.11
C ALA A 55 -23.99 -13.72 -6.23
N SER A 56 -23.89 -14.88 -6.88
CA SER A 56 -22.65 -15.56 -7.17
C SER A 56 -21.90 -14.83 -8.28
N PHE A 57 -20.77 -14.18 -7.95
CA PHE A 57 -19.77 -13.80 -8.91
C PHE A 57 -18.66 -14.85 -8.92
N ALA A 58 -18.44 -15.43 -10.09
CA ALA A 58 -17.39 -16.40 -10.36
C ALA A 58 -16.03 -15.71 -10.42
N SER A 59 -15.34 -15.63 -9.29
CA SER A 59 -13.89 -15.50 -9.21
C SER A 59 -13.45 -16.02 -7.83
N GLY A 60 -12.55 -17.01 -7.82
CA GLY A 60 -12.23 -17.86 -6.67
C GLY A 60 -11.49 -17.21 -5.50
N ALA A 61 -11.87 -16.04 -5.05
CA ALA A 61 -11.38 -15.45 -3.81
C ALA A 61 -12.30 -15.84 -2.65
N ARG A 62 -11.83 -16.73 -1.79
CA ARG A 62 -12.55 -17.11 -0.57
C ARG A 62 -12.37 -16.01 0.47
N TYR A 63 -13.29 -15.06 0.51
CA TYR A 63 -13.44 -14.18 1.67
C TYR A 63 -14.06 -14.99 2.80
N ARG A 64 -13.34 -15.21 3.90
CA ARG A 64 -13.95 -15.64 5.16
C ARG A 64 -14.65 -14.43 5.77
N TYR A 65 -15.95 -14.35 5.58
CA TYR A 65 -16.78 -13.49 6.41
C TYR A 65 -16.83 -14.13 7.80
N TYR A 66 -16.34 -13.44 8.80
CA TYR A 66 -16.64 -13.78 10.18
C TYR A 66 -18.06 -13.34 10.44
N GLU A 67 -19.00 -14.30 10.55
CA GLU A 67 -20.33 -14.02 11.10
C GLU A 67 -20.15 -13.55 12.55
N TRP A 68 -20.47 -12.31 12.80
CA TRP A 68 -20.59 -11.74 14.13
C TRP A 68 -21.95 -12.13 14.72
N SER A 69 -22.21 -13.41 14.93
CA SER A 69 -23.36 -13.90 15.66
C SER A 69 -22.93 -14.30 17.07
N GLY A 70 -23.29 -13.47 18.02
CA GLY A 70 -23.20 -13.78 19.44
C GLY A 70 -22.03 -13.11 20.18
N ILE A 71 -22.19 -11.83 20.51
CA ILE A 71 -21.53 -11.29 21.69
C ILE A 71 -22.28 -11.86 22.89
N GLU A 72 -21.83 -13.00 23.41
CA GLU A 72 -22.21 -13.40 24.76
C GLU A 72 -21.71 -12.32 25.72
N GLN A 73 -22.65 -11.74 26.47
CA GLN A 73 -22.33 -10.78 27.55
C GLN A 73 -21.38 -11.46 28.53
N GLY A 74 -20.11 -11.02 28.56
CA GLY A 74 -19.19 -11.45 29.61
C GLY A 74 -17.77 -11.82 29.21
N LEU A 75 -17.37 -11.79 27.93
CA LEU A 75 -15.96 -11.98 27.57
C LEU A 75 -15.13 -10.75 27.93
N SER A 76 -14.59 -10.73 29.13
CA SER A 76 -13.53 -9.78 29.51
C SER A 76 -12.24 -10.13 28.73
N VAL A 77 -11.91 -9.32 27.73
CA VAL A 77 -10.65 -9.47 26.97
C VAL A 77 -9.48 -9.08 27.87
N LYS A 78 -8.64 -10.05 28.23
CA LYS A 78 -7.40 -9.79 28.99
C LYS A 78 -6.28 -9.42 28.04
N TYR A 79 -6.04 -8.14 27.83
CA TYR A 79 -5.06 -7.61 26.85
C TYR A 79 -3.62 -8.04 27.17
N ASP A 80 -3.27 -8.27 28.42
CA ASP A 80 -1.94 -8.71 28.88
C ASP A 80 -1.58 -10.14 28.48
N THR A 81 -2.56 -10.95 28.10
CA THR A 81 -2.36 -12.34 27.62
C THR A 81 -1.99 -12.43 26.15
N PHE A 82 -2.22 -11.38 25.36
CA PHE A 82 -1.85 -11.34 23.94
C PHE A 82 -0.37 -11.08 23.75
N ARG A 83 0.44 -12.10 24.03
CA ARG A 83 1.89 -12.09 23.82
C ARG A 83 2.25 -13.13 22.78
N ARG A 84 2.97 -12.68 21.75
CA ARG A 84 3.52 -13.55 20.71
C ARG A 84 5.03 -13.42 20.73
N GLU A 85 5.73 -14.54 20.63
CA GLU A 85 7.15 -14.56 20.37
C GLU A 85 7.40 -14.42 18.88
N TYR A 86 8.39 -13.62 18.51
CA TYR A 86 8.77 -13.39 17.13
C TYR A 86 9.86 -14.38 16.72
N THR A 87 9.65 -15.11 15.60
CA THR A 87 10.51 -16.21 15.17
C THR A 87 10.83 -16.19 13.67
N ALA A 88 10.41 -15.16 12.94
CA ALA A 88 10.54 -15.11 11.47
C ALA A 88 11.98 -14.89 10.97
N GLY A 89 12.97 -14.87 11.84
CA GLY A 89 14.37 -14.66 11.48
C GLY A 89 14.88 -13.27 11.81
N GLY A 90 16.17 -13.05 11.63
CA GLY A 90 16.85 -11.79 11.90
C GLY A 90 17.10 -10.95 10.66
N LEU A 91 17.42 -9.67 10.86
CA LEU A 91 17.89 -8.76 9.83
C LEU A 91 19.34 -8.37 10.19
N THR A 92 20.27 -8.52 9.25
CA THR A 92 21.67 -8.14 9.45
C THR A 92 22.08 -7.05 8.47
N ARG A 93 23.17 -6.34 8.78
CA ARG A 93 23.69 -5.28 7.90
C ARG A 93 24.09 -5.80 6.53
N GLU A 94 24.64 -7.01 6.45
CA GLU A 94 25.07 -7.68 5.23
C GLU A 94 23.89 -8.15 4.36
N GLY A 95 22.73 -8.38 4.99
CA GLY A 95 21.49 -8.77 4.32
C GLY A 95 20.70 -7.59 3.74
N LEU A 96 21.16 -6.36 3.95
CA LEU A 96 20.50 -5.14 3.47
C LEU A 96 21.11 -4.67 2.15
N ASP A 97 20.26 -4.25 1.21
CA ASP A 97 20.68 -3.55 0.01
C ASP A 97 21.22 -2.15 0.37
N ALA A 98 22.20 -1.64 -0.40
CA ALA A 98 22.72 -0.29 -0.23
C ALA A 98 21.67 0.79 -0.56
N CYS A 99 20.75 0.49 -1.49
CA CYS A 99 19.64 1.35 -1.88
C CYS A 99 18.38 0.99 -1.07
N PRO A 100 17.83 1.90 -0.24
CA PRO A 100 16.66 1.59 0.56
C PRO A 100 15.40 1.35 -0.28
N ILE A 101 15.30 1.93 -1.47
CA ILE A 101 14.16 1.67 -2.38
C ILE A 101 14.22 0.23 -2.87
N ARG A 102 15.40 -0.25 -3.27
CA ARG A 102 15.59 -1.65 -3.65
C ARG A 102 15.30 -2.59 -2.48
N GLN A 103 15.68 -2.23 -1.27
CA GLN A 103 15.35 -3.00 -0.07
C GLN A 103 13.83 -3.07 0.18
N VAL A 104 13.08 -1.99 -0.05
CA VAL A 104 11.61 -2.01 -0.01
C VAL A 104 11.04 -2.95 -1.07
N GLU A 105 11.53 -2.90 -2.30
CA GLU A 105 11.10 -3.80 -3.39
C GLU A 105 11.31 -5.27 -3.02
N ILE A 106 12.49 -5.62 -2.51
CA ILE A 106 12.81 -6.98 -2.05
C ILE A 106 11.80 -7.45 -0.98
N TRP A 107 11.53 -6.61 0.00
CA TRP A 107 10.59 -6.95 1.06
C TRP A 107 9.14 -7.00 0.59
N LEU A 108 8.75 -6.13 -0.35
CA LEU A 108 7.43 -6.16 -0.97
C LEU A 108 7.22 -7.45 -1.80
N GLU A 109 8.22 -7.87 -2.57
CA GLU A 109 8.18 -9.16 -3.28
C GLU A 109 8.00 -10.33 -2.31
N GLN A 110 8.68 -10.31 -1.16
CA GLN A 110 8.53 -11.34 -0.13
C GLN A 110 7.13 -11.30 0.49
N ALA A 111 6.57 -10.13 0.71
CA ALA A 111 5.20 -9.96 1.20
C ALA A 111 4.16 -10.52 0.22
N VAL A 112 4.35 -10.28 -1.09
CA VAL A 112 3.50 -10.85 -2.14
C VAL A 112 3.63 -12.39 -2.18
N ARG A 113 4.86 -12.93 -2.12
CA ARG A 113 5.10 -14.39 -2.10
C ARG A 113 4.53 -15.08 -0.86
N ALA A 114 4.40 -14.35 0.24
CA ALA A 114 3.80 -14.84 1.48
C ALA A 114 2.26 -14.70 1.52
N ASP A 115 1.64 -14.39 0.37
CA ASP A 115 0.18 -14.22 0.22
C ASP A 115 -0.45 -13.25 1.24
N LEU A 116 0.25 -12.15 1.55
CA LEU A 116 -0.37 -11.10 2.35
C LEU A 116 -1.58 -10.54 1.57
N ILE A 117 -2.70 -10.37 2.28
CA ILE A 117 -3.96 -9.90 1.67
C ILE A 117 -3.77 -8.53 0.98
N ASP A 118 -3.02 -7.63 1.60
CA ASP A 118 -2.81 -6.25 1.13
C ASP A 118 -1.32 -5.85 1.29
N PRO A 119 -0.39 -6.42 0.49
CA PRO A 119 1.04 -6.13 0.64
C PRO A 119 1.38 -4.66 0.34
N THR A 120 0.56 -3.97 -0.46
CA THR A 120 0.71 -2.55 -0.80
C THR A 120 -0.04 -1.60 0.13
N GLY A 121 -0.80 -2.14 1.09
CA GLY A 121 -1.50 -1.35 2.10
C GLY A 121 -0.50 -0.68 3.04
N MET A 122 -0.59 0.65 3.17
CA MET A 122 0.27 1.42 4.06
C MET A 122 -0.55 2.44 4.84
N VAL A 123 -0.19 2.64 6.10
CA VAL A 123 -0.76 3.69 6.94
C VAL A 123 -0.08 5.01 6.60
N LEU A 124 -0.82 5.99 6.13
CA LEU A 124 -0.37 7.36 5.94
C LEU A 124 -0.72 8.19 7.19
N ALA A 125 0.28 8.72 7.85
CA ALA A 125 0.15 9.71 8.92
C ALA A 125 0.36 11.11 8.35
N THR A 126 -0.55 12.02 8.70
CA THR A 126 -0.51 13.46 8.39
C THR A 126 -0.80 14.27 9.64
N VAL A 127 -0.39 15.51 9.67
CA VAL A 127 -0.72 16.46 10.74
C VAL A 127 -1.62 17.53 10.14
N ASP A 128 -2.78 17.77 10.76
CA ASP A 128 -3.71 18.77 10.28
C ASP A 128 -3.31 20.21 10.73
N GLU A 129 -4.04 21.21 10.27
CA GLU A 129 -3.79 22.61 10.58
C GLU A 129 -3.77 22.91 12.11
N GLY A 130 -4.53 22.15 12.89
CA GLY A 130 -4.55 22.23 14.35
C GLY A 130 -3.37 21.53 15.04
N GLY A 131 -2.50 20.86 14.28
CA GLY A 131 -1.38 20.07 14.81
C GLY A 131 -1.79 18.66 15.24
N GLU A 132 -3.02 18.21 14.96
CA GLU A 132 -3.48 16.87 15.31
C GLU A 132 -2.98 15.82 14.31
N PRO A 133 -2.32 14.77 14.78
CA PRO A 133 -1.92 13.65 13.94
C PRO A 133 -3.12 12.78 13.57
N ARG A 134 -3.26 12.48 12.28
CA ARG A 134 -4.34 11.63 11.75
C ARG A 134 -3.77 10.52 10.89
N GLN A 135 -4.36 9.33 10.97
CA GLN A 135 -3.90 8.15 10.25
C GLN A 135 -5.03 7.52 9.42
N ARG A 136 -4.70 6.94 8.28
CA ARG A 136 -5.57 6.13 7.43
C ARG A 136 -4.75 5.20 6.55
N ILE A 137 -5.39 4.13 6.07
CA ILE A 137 -4.76 3.26 5.08
C ILE A 137 -4.91 3.89 3.70
N VAL A 138 -3.81 3.89 2.95
CA VAL A 138 -3.74 4.17 1.51
C VAL A 138 -2.96 3.05 0.82
N LEU A 139 -3.07 2.94 -0.51
CA LEU A 139 -2.38 1.89 -1.26
C LEU A 139 -1.18 2.47 -2.01
N LEU A 140 -0.03 1.83 -1.89
CA LEU A 140 1.12 2.08 -2.74
C LEU A 140 0.75 1.73 -4.19
N LYS A 141 0.93 2.68 -5.12
CA LYS A 141 0.63 2.55 -6.54
C LYS A 141 1.83 2.78 -7.45
N GLY A 142 2.92 3.26 -6.90
CA GLY A 142 4.20 3.41 -7.58
C GLY A 142 5.33 3.50 -6.58
N LEU A 143 6.48 2.93 -6.94
CA LEU A 143 7.72 3.00 -6.18
C LEU A 143 8.87 3.20 -7.16
N SER A 144 9.71 4.16 -6.89
CA SER A 144 10.94 4.44 -7.65
C SER A 144 11.92 5.20 -6.77
N ASP A 145 13.10 5.51 -7.28
CA ASP A 145 14.08 6.37 -6.59
C ASP A 145 13.51 7.76 -6.26
N ALA A 146 12.48 8.20 -6.98
CA ALA A 146 11.78 9.45 -6.70
C ALA A 146 10.86 9.36 -5.47
N GLY A 147 10.44 8.16 -5.05
CA GLY A 147 9.64 7.97 -3.84
C GLY A 147 8.42 7.05 -4.01
N PHE A 148 7.51 7.17 -3.06
CA PHE A 148 6.32 6.33 -2.88
C PHE A 148 5.08 7.07 -3.38
N VAL A 149 4.32 6.46 -4.29
CA VAL A 149 3.14 7.08 -4.90
C VAL A 149 1.86 6.48 -4.38
N PHE A 150 0.92 7.33 -4.01
CA PHE A 150 -0.48 6.97 -3.74
C PHE A 150 -1.42 8.00 -4.38
N TYR A 151 -2.69 7.63 -4.56
CA TYR A 151 -3.70 8.49 -5.18
C TYR A 151 -4.86 8.72 -4.23
N THR A 152 -5.43 9.92 -4.27
CA THR A 152 -6.56 10.31 -3.42
C THR A 152 -7.37 11.45 -4.03
N ASN A 153 -8.48 11.80 -3.37
CA ASN A 153 -9.21 13.04 -3.63
C ASN A 153 -8.46 14.21 -2.97
N HIS A 154 -8.17 15.26 -3.73
CA HIS A 154 -7.45 16.46 -3.27
C HIS A 154 -8.28 17.34 -2.32
N ASP A 155 -9.62 17.20 -2.30
CA ASP A 155 -10.50 17.88 -1.36
C ASP A 155 -10.71 17.11 -0.05
N SER A 156 -10.00 15.98 0.15
CA SER A 156 -10.10 15.18 1.37
C SER A 156 -9.29 15.78 2.51
N ASP A 157 -9.65 15.46 3.76
CA ASP A 157 -8.95 15.92 4.95
C ASP A 157 -7.45 15.64 4.94
N LYS A 158 -7.04 14.46 4.37
CA LYS A 158 -5.63 14.12 4.26
C LYS A 158 -4.88 15.02 3.27
N ALA A 159 -5.54 15.41 2.18
CA ALA A 159 -4.95 16.28 1.19
C ALA A 159 -4.79 17.70 1.73
N HIS A 160 -5.80 18.22 2.40
CA HIS A 160 -5.70 19.51 3.10
C HIS A 160 -4.60 19.50 4.18
N ALA A 161 -4.50 18.40 4.96
CA ALA A 161 -3.43 18.27 5.94
C ALA A 161 -2.04 18.30 5.29
N ILE A 162 -1.85 17.61 4.13
CA ILE A 162 -0.59 17.64 3.37
C ILE A 162 -0.29 19.04 2.80
N GLU A 163 -1.30 19.79 2.38
CA GLU A 163 -1.12 21.16 1.91
C GLU A 163 -0.63 22.09 3.02
N CYS A 164 -1.11 21.89 4.25
CA CYS A 164 -0.67 22.66 5.41
C CYS A 164 0.69 22.20 5.94
N GLU A 165 0.90 20.89 6.05
CA GLU A 165 2.13 20.27 6.55
C GLU A 165 2.50 19.08 5.63
N PRO A 166 3.42 19.27 4.69
CA PRO A 166 3.76 18.25 3.72
C PRO A 166 4.62 17.10 4.27
N ARG A 167 5.14 17.22 5.48
CA ARG A 167 5.88 16.13 6.13
C ARG A 167 4.94 15.03 6.57
N VAL A 168 5.18 13.82 6.10
CA VAL A 168 4.32 12.66 6.33
C VAL A 168 5.13 11.46 6.78
N SER A 169 4.43 10.48 7.34
CA SER A 169 5.00 9.16 7.60
C SER A 169 4.14 8.07 6.97
N LEU A 170 4.79 7.09 6.34
CA LEU A 170 4.15 5.87 5.85
C LEU A 170 4.62 4.70 6.73
N LEU A 171 3.70 3.77 7.03
CA LEU A 171 4.01 2.52 7.72
C LEU A 171 3.41 1.36 6.93
N PHE A 172 4.23 0.38 6.56
CA PHE A 172 3.80 -0.93 6.06
C PHE A 172 3.77 -1.91 7.23
N PRO A 173 2.57 -2.31 7.73
CA PRO A 173 2.44 -3.14 8.92
C PRO A 173 2.32 -4.63 8.54
N TRP A 174 3.39 -5.25 8.09
CA TRP A 174 3.38 -6.66 7.68
C TRP A 174 3.51 -7.62 8.88
N ASN A 175 2.51 -7.60 9.75
CA ASN A 175 2.49 -8.34 11.01
C ASN A 175 2.68 -9.85 10.83
N VAL A 176 2.21 -10.44 9.74
CA VAL A 176 2.37 -11.88 9.44
C VAL A 176 3.84 -12.23 9.22
N LEU A 177 4.62 -11.32 8.63
CA LEU A 177 6.06 -11.46 8.42
C LEU A 177 6.88 -10.95 9.59
N GLU A 178 6.24 -10.45 10.64
CA GLU A 178 6.91 -9.81 11.78
C GLU A 178 7.80 -8.65 11.34
N ARG A 179 7.33 -7.87 10.33
CA ARG A 179 8.08 -6.77 9.70
C ARG A 179 7.30 -5.48 9.69
N GLN A 180 8.07 -4.39 9.74
CA GLN A 180 7.55 -3.05 9.48
C GLN A 180 8.54 -2.27 8.62
N ILE A 181 8.02 -1.44 7.71
CA ILE A 181 8.80 -0.41 7.04
C ILE A 181 8.18 0.93 7.41
N ILE A 182 8.99 1.86 7.94
CA ILE A 182 8.57 3.21 8.29
C ILE A 182 9.30 4.18 7.38
N VAL A 183 8.55 4.97 6.62
CA VAL A 183 9.09 6.00 5.72
C VAL A 183 8.73 7.37 6.25
N GLY A 184 9.71 8.19 6.55
CA GLY A 184 9.53 9.62 6.81
C GLY A 184 9.95 10.43 5.59
N GLY A 185 9.13 11.35 5.13
CA GLY A 185 9.41 12.13 3.93
C GLY A 185 8.46 13.30 3.74
N THR A 186 8.57 13.95 2.59
CA THR A 186 7.74 15.07 2.18
C THR A 186 6.81 14.63 1.04
N ALA A 187 5.53 14.88 1.18
CA ALA A 187 4.54 14.58 0.14
C ALA A 187 4.48 15.74 -0.87
N GLU A 188 4.60 15.42 -2.14
CA GLU A 188 4.51 16.36 -3.25
C GLU A 188 3.35 15.95 -4.16
N LYS A 189 2.56 16.93 -4.61
CA LYS A 189 1.48 16.69 -5.57
C LYS A 189 2.07 16.28 -6.92
N MET A 190 1.56 15.23 -7.51
CA MET A 190 1.93 14.82 -8.87
C MET A 190 1.26 15.73 -9.90
N SER A 191 1.79 15.76 -11.12
CA SER A 191 1.18 16.49 -12.21
C SER A 191 -0.19 15.92 -12.58
N ASP A 192 -1.04 16.77 -13.18
CA ASP A 192 -2.35 16.35 -13.68
C ASP A 192 -2.22 15.27 -14.76
N ALA A 193 -1.19 15.36 -15.60
CA ALA A 193 -0.91 14.37 -16.64
C ALA A 193 -0.59 12.98 -16.05
N GLU A 194 0.37 12.89 -15.10
CA GLU A 194 0.68 11.62 -14.41
C GLU A 194 -0.54 11.06 -13.68
N SER A 195 -1.36 11.94 -13.10
CA SER A 195 -2.58 11.55 -12.40
C SER A 195 -3.63 11.01 -13.36
N ALA A 196 -3.81 11.64 -14.53
CA ALA A 196 -4.74 11.22 -15.57
C ALA A 196 -4.32 9.88 -16.17
N ASP A 197 -3.03 9.69 -16.47
CA ASP A 197 -2.51 8.42 -16.99
C ASP A 197 -2.86 7.25 -16.07
N TYR A 198 -2.66 7.42 -14.76
CA TYR A 198 -3.03 6.37 -13.81
C TYR A 198 -4.56 6.24 -13.67
N PHE A 199 -5.33 7.34 -13.66
CA PHE A 199 -6.78 7.30 -13.52
C PHE A 199 -7.43 6.43 -14.60
N MET A 200 -6.97 6.53 -15.84
CA MET A 200 -7.46 5.76 -16.99
C MET A 200 -7.21 4.25 -16.84
N THR A 201 -6.21 3.84 -16.08
CA THR A 201 -5.94 2.40 -15.82
C THR A 201 -6.85 1.79 -14.75
N ARG A 202 -7.61 2.60 -14.01
CA ARG A 202 -8.47 2.13 -12.92
C ARG A 202 -9.70 1.41 -13.47
N PRO A 203 -10.20 0.38 -12.76
CA PRO A 203 -11.49 -0.21 -13.08
C PRO A 203 -12.58 0.86 -13.13
N ARG A 204 -13.50 0.75 -14.11
CA ARG A 204 -14.58 1.72 -14.34
C ARG A 204 -15.35 2.08 -13.07
N GLU A 205 -15.73 1.10 -12.26
CA GLU A 205 -16.42 1.33 -10.99
C GLU A 205 -15.59 2.17 -10.00
N SER A 206 -14.26 2.04 -10.03
CA SER A 206 -13.37 2.88 -9.21
C SER A 206 -13.28 4.31 -9.76
N GLN A 207 -13.42 4.51 -11.07
CA GLN A 207 -13.49 5.84 -11.68
C GLN A 207 -14.81 6.53 -11.30
N ILE A 208 -15.94 5.81 -11.40
CA ILE A 208 -17.27 6.28 -10.98
C ILE A 208 -17.26 6.67 -9.50
N ALA A 209 -16.74 5.81 -8.64
CA ALA A 209 -16.65 6.08 -7.20
C ALA A 209 -15.82 7.34 -6.88
N ALA A 210 -14.78 7.62 -7.67
CA ALA A 210 -13.98 8.83 -7.49
C ALA A 210 -14.78 10.11 -7.80
N TRP A 211 -15.65 10.07 -8.78
CA TRP A 211 -16.56 11.18 -9.11
C TRP A 211 -17.69 11.33 -8.10
N ALA A 212 -18.28 10.22 -7.66
CA ALA A 212 -19.44 10.22 -6.79
C ALA A 212 -19.13 10.68 -5.36
N SER A 213 -17.92 10.39 -4.85
CA SER A 213 -17.58 10.60 -3.45
C SER A 213 -16.98 11.99 -3.21
N ARG A 214 -17.63 12.81 -2.39
CA ARG A 214 -17.03 13.98 -1.73
C ARG A 214 -16.25 13.52 -0.50
N GLN A 215 -15.07 12.95 -0.72
CA GLN A 215 -14.30 12.27 0.32
C GLN A 215 -14.10 13.13 1.57
N SER A 216 -14.28 12.54 2.75
CA SER A 216 -14.19 13.16 4.08
C SER A 216 -15.33 14.12 4.42
N ARG A 217 -16.34 14.28 3.58
CA ARG A 217 -17.50 15.14 3.89
C ARG A 217 -18.64 14.30 4.49
N PRO A 218 -19.42 14.87 5.43
CA PRO A 218 -20.61 14.20 5.97
C PRO A 218 -21.59 13.85 4.85
N ILE A 219 -22.23 12.70 5.00
CA ILE A 219 -23.31 12.21 4.14
C ILE A 219 -24.43 11.66 5.02
N ALA A 220 -25.67 11.76 4.58
CA ALA A 220 -26.80 11.34 5.39
C ALA A 220 -26.81 9.83 5.63
N ASP A 221 -26.60 9.05 4.57
CA ASP A 221 -26.61 7.59 4.61
C ASP A 221 -25.87 7.00 3.40
N ARG A 222 -25.80 5.67 3.39
CA ARG A 222 -25.18 4.91 2.30
C ARG A 222 -26.02 4.97 1.00
N ALA A 223 -27.34 5.01 1.10
CA ALA A 223 -28.21 5.05 -0.08
C ALA A 223 -27.97 6.32 -0.92
N MET A 224 -27.71 7.45 -0.26
CA MET A 224 -27.33 8.68 -0.96
C MET A 224 -26.01 8.52 -1.73
N LEU A 225 -25.01 7.82 -1.17
CA LEU A 225 -23.76 7.57 -1.88
C LEU A 225 -23.97 6.65 -3.08
N GLU A 226 -24.80 5.64 -2.95
CA GLU A 226 -25.16 4.72 -4.03
C GLU A 226 -25.93 5.44 -5.14
N GLN A 227 -26.84 6.35 -4.79
CA GLN A 227 -27.52 7.20 -5.76
C GLN A 227 -26.56 8.12 -6.49
N GLN A 228 -25.62 8.77 -5.80
CA GLN A 228 -24.59 9.60 -6.43
C GLN A 228 -23.74 8.77 -7.43
N ALA A 229 -23.40 7.53 -7.10
CA ALA A 229 -22.67 6.66 -8.00
C ALA A 229 -23.50 6.29 -9.24
N GLU A 230 -24.81 6.07 -9.08
CA GLU A 230 -25.71 5.78 -10.19
C GLU A 230 -25.88 7.01 -11.11
N ASP A 231 -26.02 8.19 -10.56
CA ASP A 231 -26.10 9.44 -11.31
C ASP A 231 -24.84 9.65 -12.18
N ILE A 232 -23.67 9.34 -11.65
CA ILE A 232 -22.40 9.37 -12.41
C ILE A 232 -22.36 8.30 -13.50
N ARG A 233 -22.89 7.08 -13.26
CA ARG A 233 -23.02 6.05 -14.31
C ARG A 233 -23.88 6.53 -15.45
N LEU A 234 -25.03 7.11 -15.13
CA LEU A 234 -25.96 7.65 -16.14
C LEU A 234 -25.33 8.81 -16.91
N GLN A 235 -24.59 9.69 -16.20
CA GLN A 235 -23.93 10.84 -16.83
C GLN A 235 -22.89 10.42 -17.88
N PHE A 236 -22.06 9.42 -17.60
CA PHE A 236 -21.00 8.99 -18.53
C PHE A 236 -21.40 7.83 -19.44
N GLY A 237 -22.53 7.14 -19.16
CA GLY A 237 -23.02 6.00 -19.95
C GLY A 237 -21.90 4.98 -20.17
N ASP A 238 -21.71 4.54 -21.42
CA ASP A 238 -20.61 3.64 -21.83
C ASP A 238 -19.34 4.38 -22.28
N GLY A 239 -19.35 5.72 -22.27
CA GLY A 239 -18.21 6.56 -22.67
C GLY A 239 -17.05 6.56 -21.67
N ASP A 240 -15.95 7.18 -22.05
CA ASP A 240 -14.80 7.36 -21.19
C ASP A 240 -15.12 8.29 -20.01
N ILE A 241 -14.59 7.97 -18.84
CA ILE A 241 -14.75 8.77 -17.63
C ILE A 241 -13.49 9.64 -17.47
N PRO A 242 -13.57 10.96 -17.61
CA PRO A 242 -12.44 11.84 -17.46
C PRO A 242 -11.94 11.87 -16.02
N THR A 243 -10.67 12.22 -15.81
CA THR A 243 -10.10 12.40 -14.48
C THR A 243 -10.73 13.62 -13.82
N PRO A 244 -11.32 13.51 -12.61
CA PRO A 244 -11.80 14.67 -11.87
C PRO A 244 -10.66 15.62 -11.50
N ALA A 245 -10.85 16.94 -11.63
CA ALA A 245 -9.85 17.93 -11.26
C ALA A 245 -9.43 17.87 -9.77
N PHE A 246 -10.32 17.34 -8.93
CA PHE A 246 -10.09 17.16 -7.49
C PHE A 246 -9.48 15.79 -7.15
N TRP A 247 -8.96 15.02 -8.12
CA TRP A 247 -8.38 13.70 -7.89
C TRP A 247 -7.01 13.58 -8.52
N GLY A 248 -6.05 13.01 -7.78
CA GLY A 248 -4.70 12.82 -8.30
C GLY A 248 -3.76 12.16 -7.31
N GLY A 249 -2.49 12.12 -7.69
CA GLY A 249 -1.42 11.47 -6.97
C GLY A 249 -0.66 12.40 -6.04
N TYR A 250 -0.10 11.78 -5.01
CA TYR A 250 0.98 12.32 -4.19
C TYR A 250 2.18 11.39 -4.27
N ARG A 251 3.37 11.98 -4.38
CA ARG A 251 4.65 11.30 -4.23
C ARG A 251 5.26 11.68 -2.89
N VAL A 252 5.54 10.68 -2.05
CA VAL A 252 6.31 10.89 -0.82
C VAL A 252 7.78 10.70 -1.13
N VAL A 253 8.52 11.80 -1.14
CA VAL A 253 9.98 11.82 -1.33
C VAL A 253 10.64 11.46 0.00
N PRO A 254 11.27 10.27 0.11
CA PRO A 254 11.78 9.80 1.39
C PRO A 254 13.06 10.54 1.82
N GLN A 255 13.15 10.84 3.12
CA GLN A 255 14.33 11.36 3.79
C GLN A 255 14.87 10.35 4.81
N ARG A 256 14.01 9.45 5.27
CA ARG A 256 14.33 8.39 6.24
C ARG A 256 13.49 7.17 5.92
N ILE A 257 14.14 5.99 5.88
CA ILE A 257 13.43 4.71 5.76
C ILE A 257 13.98 3.77 6.84
N GLU A 258 13.10 3.23 7.68
CA GLU A 258 13.46 2.26 8.71
C GLU A 258 12.87 0.89 8.38
N PHE A 259 13.71 -0.13 8.47
CA PHE A 259 13.34 -1.53 8.38
C PHE A 259 13.40 -2.13 9.78
N TRP A 260 12.29 -2.71 10.22
CA TRP A 260 12.15 -3.37 11.51
C TRP A 260 11.78 -4.84 11.28
N GLN A 261 12.51 -5.74 11.91
CA GLN A 261 12.23 -7.17 11.93
C GLN A 261 12.05 -7.62 13.37
N GLY A 262 10.97 -8.37 13.63
CA GLY A 262 10.73 -8.99 14.92
C GLY A 262 11.82 -9.98 15.29
N GLY A 263 12.31 -9.91 16.52
CA GLY A 263 13.29 -10.83 17.08
C GLY A 263 12.81 -11.38 18.42
N ALA A 264 13.30 -12.57 18.80
CA ALA A 264 12.99 -13.24 20.06
C ALA A 264 13.31 -12.35 21.26
N HIS A 265 12.59 -12.55 22.37
CA HIS A 265 12.80 -11.83 23.63
C HIS A 265 12.77 -10.30 23.51
N ARG A 266 12.06 -9.76 22.51
CA ARG A 266 11.99 -8.33 22.20
C ARG A 266 13.31 -7.72 21.69
N LEU A 267 14.30 -8.53 21.35
CA LEU A 267 15.55 -8.07 20.73
C LEU A 267 15.33 -7.96 19.21
N HIS A 268 14.69 -6.88 18.81
CA HIS A 268 14.31 -6.64 17.40
C HIS A 268 15.46 -6.03 16.62
N ASP A 269 15.58 -6.42 15.35
CA ASP A 269 16.54 -5.82 14.45
C ASP A 269 15.91 -4.57 13.80
N ARG A 270 16.63 -3.45 13.90
CA ARG A 270 16.19 -2.17 13.37
C ARG A 270 17.34 -1.52 12.62
N PHE A 271 17.11 -1.22 11.35
CA PHE A 271 18.05 -0.47 10.51
C PHE A 271 17.37 0.74 9.90
N VAL A 272 18.00 1.89 10.02
CA VAL A 272 17.49 3.14 9.44
C VAL A 272 18.45 3.66 8.38
N TYR A 273 17.89 3.97 7.24
CA TYR A 273 18.53 4.71 6.17
C TYR A 273 18.17 6.18 6.32
N ARG A 274 19.18 7.04 6.37
CA ARG A 274 19.02 8.50 6.41
C ARG A 274 19.65 9.11 5.16
N LYS A 275 18.87 9.92 4.44
CA LYS A 275 19.35 10.61 3.25
C LYS A 275 20.33 11.71 3.66
N CYS A 276 21.53 11.68 3.10
CA CYS A 276 22.54 12.70 3.31
C CYS A 276 22.31 13.91 2.37
N ALA A 277 22.96 15.04 2.67
CA ALA A 277 22.86 16.24 1.84
C ALA A 277 23.34 16.01 0.39
N GLN A 278 24.24 15.04 0.18
CA GLN A 278 24.75 14.66 -1.15
C GLN A 278 23.84 13.69 -1.90
N GLY A 279 22.65 13.34 -1.33
CA GLY A 279 21.69 12.42 -1.95
C GLY A 279 21.97 10.93 -1.70
N THR A 280 23.10 10.58 -1.11
CA THR A 280 23.42 9.20 -0.68
C THR A 280 22.70 8.82 0.60
N TRP A 281 22.70 7.51 0.93
CA TRP A 281 22.08 6.98 2.12
C TRP A 281 23.12 6.50 3.12
N ASN A 282 22.98 6.94 4.38
CA ASN A 282 23.70 6.39 5.52
C ASN A 282 22.82 5.36 6.22
N ILE A 283 23.40 4.23 6.60
CA ILE A 283 22.67 3.12 7.26
C ILE A 283 23.20 2.95 8.67
N GLU A 284 22.28 3.03 9.62
CA GLU A 284 22.56 2.89 11.06
C GLU A 284 21.70 1.77 11.64
N GLN A 285 22.27 0.97 12.54
CA GLN A 285 21.51 0.04 13.36
C GLN A 285 21.00 0.75 14.61
N LEU A 286 19.74 0.53 14.94
CA LEU A 286 19.10 1.09 16.13
C LEU A 286 18.87 0.01 17.18
N GLN A 287 18.89 0.40 18.44
CA GLN A 287 18.42 -0.47 19.53
C GLN A 287 16.89 -0.67 19.39
N PRO A 288 16.38 -1.84 19.82
CA PRO A 288 14.96 -2.16 19.81
C PRO A 288 14.14 -1.26 20.74
#